data_90eed6b7f825b708c6d56c1e93bf60ad
#
_entry.id   90eed6b7f825b708c6d56c1e93bf60ad
#
_cell.length_a   1.000
_cell.length_b   1.000
_cell.length_c   1.000
_cell.angle_alpha   90.00
_cell.angle_beta   90.00
_cell.angle_gamma   90.00
#
_symmetry.space_group_name_H-M   'P 1'
#
loop_
_entity.id
_entity.type
_entity.pdbx_description
1 polymer ?
#
loop_
_entity_poly.entity_id
_entity_poly.type
_entity_poly.pdbx_seq_one_letter_code
_entity_poly.pdbx_strand_id
1 'polypeptide(L)'
;MIDNPYTEKAWNNFKIRTFSVAVNEQELVWHRDKRSRIVRVIEGEGWKIQLDNQLPRDFYEGDIINISKMRYHRLIKGNTDLVLEIKEQ
;
A
#
# COMPACT_ATOMS: atom_id res chain seq x y z
N MET A 1 -5.19 13.36 17.70
CA MET A 1 -5.64 13.03 16.35
C MET A 1 -4.61 12.14 15.68
N ILE A 2 -5.05 11.06 15.10
CA ILE A 2 -4.15 10.14 14.41
C ILE A 2 -4.21 10.46 12.92
N ASP A 3 -3.10 10.88 12.36
CA ASP A 3 -3.01 11.11 10.94
C ASP A 3 -2.84 9.77 10.22
N ASN A 4 -3.36 9.67 9.02
CA ASN A 4 -3.08 8.53 8.16
C ASN A 4 -1.58 8.47 7.88
N PRO A 5 -1.00 7.27 7.76
CA PRO A 5 0.41 7.14 7.42
C PRO A 5 0.73 7.54 5.98
N TYR A 6 -0.24 8.07 5.26
CA TYR A 6 -0.10 8.43 3.85
C TYR A 6 -0.91 9.68 3.52
N THR A 7 -0.58 10.30 2.38
CA THR A 7 -1.42 11.31 1.74
C THR A 7 -2.10 10.66 0.53
N GLU A 8 -3.24 11.21 0.11
CA GLU A 8 -4.02 10.60 -0.97
C GLU A 8 -4.73 11.66 -1.80
N LYS A 9 -4.73 11.45 -3.11
CA LYS A 9 -5.58 12.18 -4.06
C LYS A 9 -6.47 11.17 -4.77
N ALA A 10 -7.73 11.49 -4.95
CA ALA A 10 -8.72 10.60 -5.54
C ALA A 10 -9.31 11.22 -6.79
N TRP A 11 -9.47 10.40 -7.82
CA TRP A 11 -10.23 10.69 -9.04
C TRP A 11 -11.43 9.74 -9.09
N ASN A 12 -12.23 9.82 -10.16
CA ASN A 12 -13.45 8.99 -10.25
C ASN A 12 -13.19 7.50 -10.18
N ASN A 13 -12.09 7.03 -10.76
CA ASN A 13 -11.85 5.60 -10.93
C ASN A 13 -10.53 5.10 -10.36
N PHE A 14 -9.75 5.97 -9.71
CA PHE A 14 -8.51 5.55 -9.07
C PHE A 14 -8.07 6.56 -8.02
N LYS A 15 -7.12 6.15 -7.19
CA LYS A 15 -6.48 6.99 -6.17
C LYS A 15 -4.98 6.89 -6.31
N ILE A 16 -4.30 7.99 -6.00
CA ILE A 16 -2.83 7.99 -5.85
C ILE A 16 -2.54 8.21 -4.37
N ARG A 17 -1.85 7.26 -3.79
CA ARG A 17 -1.51 7.25 -2.36
C ARG A 17 -0.01 7.31 -2.21
N THR A 18 0.48 8.23 -1.38
CA THR A 18 1.91 8.40 -1.12
C THR A 18 2.23 8.16 0.35
N PHE A 19 3.15 7.23 0.60
CA PHE A 19 3.73 6.99 1.92
C PHE A 19 5.10 7.64 1.95
N SER A 20 5.32 8.55 2.89
CA SER A 20 6.62 9.15 3.08
C SER A 20 7.61 8.13 3.63
N VAL A 21 8.86 8.23 3.20
CA VAL A 21 9.95 7.45 3.80
C VAL A 21 10.10 7.75 5.30
N ALA A 22 9.63 8.90 5.75
CA ALA A 22 9.67 9.29 7.16
C ALA A 22 8.53 8.70 8.00
N VAL A 23 7.62 7.92 7.40
CA VAL A 23 6.51 7.30 8.12
C VAL A 23 7.06 6.40 9.24
N ASN A 24 6.38 6.43 10.40
CA ASN A 24 6.71 5.52 11.48
C ASN A 24 6.21 4.11 11.12
N GLU A 25 7.12 3.13 11.15
CA GLU A 25 6.77 1.74 10.82
C GLU A 25 5.62 1.20 11.67
N GLN A 26 5.46 1.69 12.89
CA GLN A 26 4.37 1.28 13.77
C GLN A 26 3.00 1.69 13.26
N GLU A 27 2.94 2.63 12.33
CA GLU A 27 1.68 3.04 11.71
C GLU A 27 1.31 2.17 10.51
N LEU A 28 2.24 1.35 10.03
CA LEU A 28 2.01 0.42 8.91
C LEU A 28 1.48 -0.91 9.46
N VAL A 29 0.25 -0.89 9.94
CA VAL A 29 -0.36 -2.00 10.66
C VAL A 29 -1.09 -2.96 9.73
N TRP A 30 -1.31 -4.18 10.22
CA TRP A 30 -2.19 -5.12 9.56
C TRP A 30 -3.60 -4.52 9.48
N HIS A 31 -4.18 -4.54 8.29
CA HIS A 31 -5.53 -4.04 8.06
C HIS A 31 -6.18 -4.79 6.91
N ARG A 32 -7.48 -4.60 6.75
CA ARG A 32 -8.25 -5.15 5.64
C ARG A 32 -9.19 -4.09 5.11
N ASP A 33 -9.55 -4.22 3.85
CA ASP A 33 -10.43 -3.29 3.17
C ASP A 33 -11.76 -3.95 2.82
N LYS A 34 -12.81 -3.16 2.75
CA LYS A 34 -14.15 -3.66 2.43
C LYS A 34 -14.32 -3.99 0.96
N ARG A 35 -13.45 -3.49 0.10
CA ARG A 35 -13.49 -3.70 -1.35
C ARG A 35 -12.19 -4.31 -1.83
N SER A 36 -12.30 -5.12 -2.86
CA SER A 36 -11.12 -5.61 -3.57
C SER A 36 -10.42 -4.46 -4.25
N ARG A 37 -9.09 -4.54 -4.34
CA ARG A 37 -8.25 -3.49 -4.91
C ARG A 37 -7.23 -4.06 -5.87
N ILE A 38 -6.96 -3.30 -6.92
CA ILE A 38 -5.80 -3.51 -7.78
C ILE A 38 -4.83 -2.39 -7.45
N VAL A 39 -3.63 -2.76 -7.01
CA VAL A 39 -2.62 -1.81 -6.57
C VAL A 39 -1.40 -1.92 -7.46
N ARG A 40 -0.98 -0.78 -8.03
CA ARG A 40 0.21 -0.69 -8.85
C ARG A 40 1.23 0.22 -8.20
N VAL A 41 2.49 -0.22 -8.15
CA VAL A 41 3.58 0.60 -7.62
C VAL A 41 4.05 1.55 -8.71
N ILE A 42 3.86 2.84 -8.48
CA ILE A 42 4.33 3.91 -9.37
C ILE A 42 5.79 4.21 -9.08
N GLU A 43 6.13 4.32 -7.78
CA GLU A 43 7.46 4.71 -7.33
C GLU A 43 7.72 4.11 -5.95
N GLY A 44 8.93 3.66 -5.72
CA GLY A 44 9.34 3.14 -4.43
C GLY A 44 10.47 2.14 -4.55
N GLU A 45 11.32 2.08 -3.52
CA GLU A 45 12.46 1.19 -3.47
C GLU A 45 12.57 0.56 -2.08
N GLY A 46 12.75 -0.76 -2.07
CA GLY A 46 12.93 -1.51 -0.83
C GLY A 46 11.67 -1.80 -0.06
N TRP A 47 10.52 -1.37 -0.52
CA TRP A 47 9.25 -1.66 0.13
C TRP A 47 8.85 -3.11 -0.09
N LYS A 48 8.11 -3.66 0.88
CA LYS A 48 7.54 -5.00 0.79
C LYS A 48 6.06 -4.95 1.13
N ILE A 49 5.32 -5.92 0.64
CA ILE A 49 3.94 -6.15 1.02
C ILE A 49 3.81 -7.57 1.57
N GLN A 50 2.99 -7.72 2.60
CA GLN A 50 2.69 -9.02 3.18
C GLN A 50 1.18 -9.20 3.28
N LEU A 51 0.68 -10.25 2.66
CA LEU A 51 -0.69 -10.70 2.82
C LEU A 51 -0.71 -11.73 3.94
N ASP A 52 -1.86 -11.90 4.61
CA ASP A 52 -1.97 -12.87 5.69
C ASP A 52 -1.66 -14.28 5.20
N ASN A 53 -1.08 -15.09 6.07
CA ASN A 53 -0.64 -16.45 5.77
C ASN A 53 0.40 -16.55 4.64
N GLN A 54 1.09 -15.46 4.34
CA GLN A 54 2.16 -15.43 3.35
C GLN A 54 3.39 -14.74 3.92
N LEU A 55 4.54 -15.05 3.33
CA LEU A 55 5.77 -14.33 3.64
C LEU A 55 5.73 -12.95 2.99
N PRO A 56 6.43 -11.95 3.58
CA PRO A 56 6.61 -10.68 2.91
C PRO A 56 7.26 -10.86 1.55
N ARG A 57 6.83 -10.07 0.58
CA ARG A 57 7.44 -10.08 -0.75
C ARG A 57 7.80 -8.68 -1.19
N ASP A 58 8.80 -8.58 -2.03
CA ASP A 58 9.22 -7.31 -2.59
C ASP A 58 8.10 -6.67 -3.41
N PHE A 59 8.07 -5.35 -3.36
CA PHE A 59 7.03 -4.56 -4.02
C PHE A 59 7.72 -3.53 -4.89
N TYR A 60 8.11 -3.96 -6.10
CA TYR A 60 8.93 -3.16 -7.02
C TYR A 60 8.08 -2.22 -7.86
N GLU A 61 8.71 -1.15 -8.34
CA GLU A 61 8.08 -0.27 -9.33
C GLU A 61 7.53 -1.09 -10.49
N GLY A 62 6.30 -0.78 -10.88
CA GLY A 62 5.61 -1.48 -11.96
C GLY A 62 4.86 -2.73 -11.51
N ASP A 63 5.09 -3.23 -10.31
CA ASP A 63 4.35 -4.38 -9.81
C ASP A 63 2.88 -4.06 -9.67
N ILE A 64 2.05 -5.06 -9.96
CA ILE A 64 0.60 -4.99 -9.80
C ILE A 64 0.18 -6.14 -8.92
N ILE A 65 -0.61 -5.85 -7.91
CA ILE A 65 -1.15 -6.87 -7.02
C ILE A 65 -2.66 -6.69 -6.85
N ASN A 66 -3.37 -7.82 -6.83
CA ASN A 66 -4.78 -7.85 -6.47
C ASN A 66 -4.89 -8.19 -4.99
N ILE A 67 -5.59 -7.34 -4.24
CA ILE A 67 -5.87 -7.58 -2.83
C ILE A 67 -7.37 -7.77 -2.70
N SER A 68 -7.79 -8.98 -2.40
CA SER A 68 -9.20 -9.32 -2.23
C SER A 68 -9.80 -8.59 -1.05
N LYS A 69 -11.08 -8.25 -1.16
CA LYS A 69 -11.81 -7.62 -0.05
C LYS A 69 -11.64 -8.46 1.22
N MET A 70 -11.53 -7.78 2.34
CA MET A 70 -11.44 -8.37 3.68
C MET A 70 -10.18 -9.18 3.93
N ARG A 71 -9.22 -9.18 3.02
CA ARG A 71 -7.95 -9.87 3.23
C ARG A 71 -6.98 -8.97 4.00
N TYR A 72 -6.49 -9.46 5.13
CA TYR A 72 -5.49 -8.74 5.92
C TYR A 72 -4.18 -8.64 5.17
N HIS A 73 -3.57 -7.46 5.24
CA HIS A 73 -2.29 -7.16 4.62
C HIS A 73 -1.61 -6.00 5.32
N ARG A 74 -0.32 -5.84 5.05
CA ARG A 74 0.46 -4.71 5.56
C ARG A 74 1.59 -4.37 4.59
N LEU A 75 2.07 -3.13 4.69
CA LEU A 75 3.29 -2.71 4.03
C LEU A 75 4.46 -2.79 5.01
N ILE A 76 5.63 -3.08 4.48
CA ILE A 76 6.89 -3.04 5.23
C ILE A 76 7.72 -1.95 4.58
N LYS A 77 8.18 -1.02 5.41
CA LYS A 77 8.83 0.21 4.97
C LYS A 77 10.11 -0.06 4.19
N GLY A 78 10.29 0.69 3.12
CA GLY A 78 11.49 0.68 2.30
C GLY A 78 12.40 1.88 2.54
N ASN A 79 13.13 2.26 1.49
CA ASN A 79 14.21 3.24 1.57
C ASN A 79 13.84 4.62 0.99
N THR A 80 12.75 4.71 0.26
CA THR A 80 12.26 5.92 -0.39
C THR A 80 10.79 6.11 -0.08
N ASP A 81 10.21 7.20 -0.56
CA ASP A 81 8.74 7.33 -0.58
C ASP A 81 8.15 6.23 -1.43
N LEU A 82 6.92 5.82 -1.11
CA LEU A 82 6.17 4.84 -1.89
C LEU A 82 4.95 5.52 -2.48
N VAL A 83 4.80 5.43 -3.79
CA VAL A 83 3.63 5.98 -4.51
C VAL A 83 2.87 4.83 -5.15
N LEU A 84 1.60 4.72 -4.82
CA LEU A 84 0.72 3.65 -5.29
C LEU A 84 -0.45 4.22 -6.08
N GLU A 85 -0.81 3.53 -7.15
CA GLU A 85 -2.10 3.73 -7.81
C GLU A 85 -3.04 2.63 -7.33
N ILE A 86 -4.20 3.01 -6.85
CA ILE A 86 -5.19 2.08 -6.27
C ILE A 86 -6.50 2.19 -7.04
N LYS A 87 -6.98 1.08 -7.55
CA LYS A 87 -8.31 0.97 -8.17
C LYS A 87 -9.16 0.05 -7.30
N GLU A 88 -10.25 0.57 -6.79
CA GLU A 88 -11.21 -0.21 -6.01
C GLU A 88 -12.27 -0.81 -6.91
N GLN A 89 -12.70 -1.99 -6.58
CA GLN A 89 -13.70 -2.74 -7.35
C GLN A 89 -14.98 -2.97 -6.56
#